data_9835dfef3709bba244de27d616ed7089
#
_entry.id   9835dfef3709bba244de27d616ed7089
#
_cell.length_a   1.000
_cell.length_b   1.000
_cell.length_c   1.000
_cell.angle_alpha   90.00
_cell.angle_beta   90.00
_cell.angle_gamma   90.00
#
_symmetry.space_group_name_H-M   'P 1'
#
loop_
_entity.id
_entity.type
_entity.pdbx_description
1 polymer ?
#
loop_
_entity_poly.entity_id
_entity_poly.type
_entity_poly.pdbx_seq_one_letter_code
_entity_poly.pdbx_strand_id
1 'polypeptide(L)'
;LGGGTGGLRGDGLTGLMAVNLIRAHREELRQASSGTLDHMVIDVVGSLFDQILSDTRVPPQMARQIARLQLPVLRVALADPSFFSSRKHPVRRFVNRIASLACAFDDFDAGPGQQFLARVRELVQEIIEGDFDQVEVYAAKLTLLEAFVEQQNERDVQSHGEAASLLEGKESELRVQQRYMHQLQT
;
A
#
# COMPACT_ATOMS: atom_id res chain seq x y z
N LEU A 1 -20.11 -17.08 16.68
CA LEU A 1 -19.64 -17.19 18.01
C LEU A 1 -18.67 -16.11 18.37
N GLY A 2 -17.59 -16.55 18.99
CA GLY A 2 -16.56 -15.62 19.40
C GLY A 2 -16.08 -14.69 18.32
N GLY A 3 -16.19 -15.13 17.11
CA GLY A 3 -15.83 -14.29 15.97
C GLY A 3 -16.61 -13.01 15.89
N GLY A 4 -17.89 -13.11 16.17
CA GLY A 4 -18.71 -11.92 16.14
C GLY A 4 -18.30 -10.90 17.19
N THR A 5 -17.99 -11.40 18.34
CA THR A 5 -17.53 -10.56 19.43
C THR A 5 -16.23 -9.87 19.08
N GLY A 6 -15.33 -10.63 18.50
CA GLY A 6 -14.06 -10.05 18.06
C GLY A 6 -14.25 -8.93 17.07
N GLY A 7 -15.17 -9.13 16.17
CA GLY A 7 -15.45 -8.11 15.15
C GLY A 7 -15.96 -6.81 15.76
N LEU A 8 -16.79 -6.92 16.75
CA LEU A 8 -17.34 -5.73 17.38
C LEU A 8 -16.28 -4.90 18.09
N ARG A 9 -15.54 -5.57 18.92
CA ARG A 9 -14.49 -4.95 19.67
C ARG A 9 -13.42 -4.37 18.78
N GLY A 10 -13.37 -4.90 17.59
CA GLY A 10 -12.31 -4.61 16.69
C GLY A 10 -12.48 -3.38 15.84
N ASP A 11 -13.52 -2.58 16.00
CA ASP A 11 -13.65 -1.47 15.09
C ASP A 11 -12.43 -0.56 15.08
N GLY A 12 -11.97 -0.16 16.22
CA GLY A 12 -10.72 0.54 16.33
C GLY A 12 -9.53 -0.37 16.12
N LEU A 13 -9.65 -1.60 16.58
CA LEU A 13 -8.59 -2.58 16.44
C LEU A 13 -8.55 -3.25 15.07
N THR A 14 -9.69 -3.33 14.40
CA THR A 14 -9.76 -3.92 13.07
C THR A 14 -8.88 -3.16 12.09
N GLY A 15 -8.84 -1.83 12.24
CA GLY A 15 -7.97 -1.03 11.41
C GLY A 15 -6.50 -1.31 11.66
N LEU A 16 -6.15 -1.57 12.93
CA LEU A 16 -4.79 -1.91 13.31
C LEU A 16 -4.45 -3.35 12.98
N MET A 17 -5.48 -4.19 12.98
CA MET A 17 -5.32 -5.62 12.82
C MET A 17 -6.01 -6.12 11.58
N ALA A 18 -5.68 -5.49 10.44
CA ALA A 18 -6.10 -6.02 9.16
C ALA A 18 -5.66 -7.48 9.11
N VAL A 19 -6.61 -8.38 8.97
CA VAL A 19 -6.37 -9.81 9.13
C VAL A 19 -5.55 -10.35 7.98
N ASN A 20 -4.50 -11.08 8.29
CA ASN A 20 -3.81 -11.87 7.30
C ASN A 20 -4.62 -13.15 7.06
N LEU A 21 -5.46 -13.11 6.04
CA LEU A 21 -6.38 -14.19 5.71
C LEU A 21 -5.64 -15.47 5.33
N ILE A 22 -4.52 -15.35 4.67
CA ILE A 22 -3.73 -16.50 4.24
C ILE A 22 -3.21 -17.24 5.46
N ARG A 23 -2.69 -16.49 6.42
CA ARG A 23 -2.17 -17.07 7.66
C ARG A 23 -3.30 -17.66 8.51
N ALA A 24 -4.42 -16.95 8.61
CA ALA A 24 -5.56 -17.40 9.39
C ALA A 24 -6.17 -18.69 8.86
N HIS A 25 -6.15 -18.87 7.54
CA HIS A 25 -6.74 -20.04 6.88
C HIS A 25 -5.70 -20.96 6.28
N ARG A 26 -4.49 -20.89 6.79
CA ARG A 26 -3.34 -21.63 6.25
C ARG A 26 -3.61 -23.12 6.09
N GLU A 27 -4.14 -23.74 7.13
CA GLU A 27 -4.38 -25.17 7.11
C GLU A 27 -5.44 -25.57 6.09
N GLU A 28 -6.51 -24.79 6.02
CA GLU A 28 -7.56 -25.01 5.04
C GLU A 28 -7.04 -24.85 3.62
N LEU A 29 -6.21 -23.83 3.39
CA LEU A 29 -5.60 -23.62 2.08
C LEU A 29 -4.65 -24.75 1.71
N ARG A 30 -3.89 -25.26 2.66
CA ARG A 30 -2.98 -26.36 2.42
C ARG A 30 -3.73 -27.63 2.10
N GLN A 31 -4.84 -27.87 2.75
CA GLN A 31 -5.67 -29.05 2.47
C GLN A 31 -6.34 -28.95 1.10
N ALA A 32 -6.72 -27.74 0.69
CA ALA A 32 -7.35 -27.52 -0.59
C ALA A 32 -6.36 -27.57 -1.76
N SER A 33 -5.07 -27.35 -1.50
CA SER A 33 -4.07 -27.33 -2.54
C SER A 33 -3.42 -28.70 -2.71
N SER A 34 -2.96 -28.94 -3.92
CA SER A 34 -2.30 -30.19 -4.26
C SER A 34 -0.82 -29.94 -4.49
N GLY A 35 0.01 -30.59 -3.68
CA GLY A 35 1.44 -30.57 -3.89
C GLY A 35 2.21 -29.61 -3.02
N THR A 36 3.49 -29.92 -2.88
CA THR A 36 4.42 -29.19 -1.99
C THR A 36 4.66 -27.77 -2.49
N LEU A 37 4.67 -27.57 -3.80
CA LEU A 37 4.92 -26.26 -4.38
C LEU A 37 3.83 -25.27 -3.99
N ASP A 38 2.57 -25.69 -4.05
CA ASP A 38 1.45 -24.84 -3.64
C ASP A 38 1.56 -24.44 -2.17
N HIS A 39 1.99 -25.38 -1.33
CA HIS A 39 2.20 -25.08 0.09
C HIS A 39 3.28 -24.03 0.29
N MET A 40 4.34 -24.10 -0.50
CA MET A 40 5.40 -23.10 -0.45
C MET A 40 4.89 -21.73 -0.90
N VAL A 41 4.06 -21.69 -1.95
CA VAL A 41 3.45 -20.44 -2.42
C VAL A 41 2.62 -19.82 -1.33
N ILE A 42 1.77 -20.59 -0.69
CA ILE A 42 0.91 -20.12 0.38
C ILE A 42 1.76 -19.54 1.53
N ASP A 43 2.82 -20.23 1.89
CA ASP A 43 3.72 -19.78 2.96
C ASP A 43 4.43 -18.47 2.60
N VAL A 44 4.92 -18.36 1.38
CA VAL A 44 5.65 -17.16 0.93
C VAL A 44 4.72 -15.96 0.84
N VAL A 45 3.55 -16.12 0.25
CA VAL A 45 2.59 -15.03 0.12
C VAL A 45 2.06 -14.63 1.50
N GLY A 46 1.77 -15.61 2.35
CA GLY A 46 1.35 -15.34 3.72
C GLY A 46 2.41 -14.55 4.49
N SER A 47 3.67 -14.91 4.32
CA SER A 47 4.77 -14.21 4.96
C SER A 47 4.92 -12.77 4.45
N LEU A 48 4.74 -12.56 3.15
CA LEU A 48 4.79 -11.23 2.57
C LEU A 48 3.75 -10.30 3.19
N PHE A 49 2.50 -10.76 3.28
CA PHE A 49 1.44 -9.97 3.88
C PHE A 49 1.60 -9.82 5.38
N ASP A 50 2.09 -10.85 6.05
CA ASP A 50 2.37 -10.77 7.49
C ASP A 50 3.39 -9.66 7.78
N GLN A 51 4.43 -9.59 6.98
CA GLN A 51 5.46 -8.57 7.12
C GLN A 51 4.90 -7.15 6.91
N ILE A 52 4.05 -6.99 5.90
CA ILE A 52 3.47 -5.68 5.60
C ILE A 52 2.42 -5.28 6.63
N LEU A 53 1.51 -6.20 6.97
CA LEU A 53 0.39 -5.89 7.86
C LEU A 53 0.81 -5.75 9.33
N SER A 54 1.95 -6.29 9.69
CA SER A 54 2.49 -6.12 11.04
C SER A 54 3.39 -4.89 11.18
N ASP A 55 3.70 -4.22 10.09
CA ASP A 55 4.52 -3.01 10.12
C ASP A 55 3.72 -1.86 10.72
N THR A 56 4.17 -1.38 11.87
CA THR A 56 3.47 -0.31 12.61
C THR A 56 3.48 1.03 11.88
N ARG A 57 4.33 1.19 10.87
CA ARG A 57 4.39 2.41 10.07
C ARG A 57 3.29 2.47 9.02
N VAL A 58 2.66 1.35 8.73
CA VAL A 58 1.54 1.30 7.78
C VAL A 58 0.26 1.67 8.52
N PRO A 59 -0.40 2.79 8.16
CA PRO A 59 -1.62 3.20 8.84
C PRO A 59 -2.77 2.21 8.64
N PRO A 60 -3.70 2.13 9.59
CA PRO A 60 -4.82 1.19 9.51
C PRO A 60 -5.64 1.30 8.23
N GLN A 61 -5.88 2.52 7.75
CA GLN A 61 -6.65 2.75 6.52
C GLN A 61 -5.98 2.09 5.32
N MET A 62 -4.66 2.20 5.23
CA MET A 62 -3.88 1.59 4.15
C MET A 62 -3.76 0.09 4.35
N ALA A 63 -3.56 -0.36 5.59
CA ALA A 63 -3.47 -1.78 5.90
C ALA A 63 -4.73 -2.52 5.44
N ARG A 64 -5.91 -1.92 5.63
CA ARG A 64 -7.16 -2.51 5.18
C ARG A 64 -7.21 -2.69 3.65
N GLN A 65 -6.71 -1.71 2.91
CA GLN A 65 -6.68 -1.83 1.46
C GLN A 65 -5.68 -2.90 1.00
N ILE A 66 -4.52 -2.93 1.61
CA ILE A 66 -3.50 -3.93 1.30
C ILE A 66 -4.03 -5.33 1.61
N ALA A 67 -4.73 -5.50 2.73
CA ALA A 67 -5.29 -6.79 3.11
C ALA A 67 -6.28 -7.35 2.08
N ARG A 68 -6.97 -6.48 1.35
CA ARG A 68 -7.91 -6.89 0.31
C ARG A 68 -7.23 -7.57 -0.88
N LEU A 69 -5.93 -7.37 -1.02
CA LEU A 69 -5.17 -7.96 -2.12
C LEU A 69 -4.68 -9.38 -1.83
N GLN A 70 -4.90 -9.90 -0.64
CA GLN A 70 -4.33 -11.19 -0.23
C GLN A 70 -4.74 -12.34 -1.15
N LEU A 71 -6.02 -12.52 -1.37
CA LEU A 71 -6.49 -13.62 -2.21
C LEU A 71 -6.19 -13.42 -3.69
N PRO A 72 -6.39 -12.22 -4.26
CA PRO A 72 -5.95 -11.97 -5.63
C PRO A 72 -4.48 -12.26 -5.86
N VAL A 73 -3.61 -11.79 -4.97
CA VAL A 73 -2.18 -12.01 -5.07
C VAL A 73 -1.84 -13.50 -4.94
N LEU A 74 -2.50 -14.20 -4.01
CA LEU A 74 -2.28 -15.63 -3.85
C LEU A 74 -2.63 -16.39 -5.13
N ARG A 75 -3.73 -16.03 -5.78
CA ARG A 75 -4.14 -16.69 -7.02
C ARG A 75 -3.11 -16.49 -8.13
N VAL A 76 -2.58 -15.28 -8.27
CA VAL A 76 -1.54 -15.02 -9.25
C VAL A 76 -0.29 -15.83 -8.94
N ALA A 77 0.10 -15.84 -7.66
CA ALA A 77 1.30 -16.56 -7.24
C ALA A 77 1.21 -18.06 -7.49
N LEU A 78 0.03 -18.64 -7.29
CA LEU A 78 -0.20 -20.05 -7.56
C LEU A 78 -0.14 -20.37 -9.05
N ALA A 79 -0.52 -19.42 -9.89
CA ALA A 79 -0.56 -19.61 -11.32
C ALA A 79 0.76 -19.27 -12.02
N ASP A 80 1.61 -18.45 -11.39
CA ASP A 80 2.84 -17.96 -12.02
C ASP A 80 4.07 -18.29 -11.16
N PRO A 81 4.85 -19.31 -11.57
CA PRO A 81 6.04 -19.71 -10.81
C PRO A 81 7.11 -18.62 -10.70
N SER A 82 7.13 -17.65 -11.61
CA SER A 82 8.11 -16.57 -11.56
C SER A 82 7.92 -15.64 -10.36
N PHE A 83 6.79 -15.73 -9.69
CA PHE A 83 6.52 -14.97 -8.47
C PHE A 83 7.62 -15.17 -7.43
N PHE A 84 8.16 -16.38 -7.35
CA PHE A 84 9.21 -16.71 -6.37
C PHE A 84 10.60 -16.29 -6.82
N SER A 85 10.86 -16.44 -8.10
CA SER A 85 12.21 -16.31 -8.63
C SER A 85 12.63 -14.87 -8.85
N SER A 86 11.69 -13.92 -8.81
CA SER A 86 11.99 -12.54 -9.11
C SER A 86 11.33 -11.57 -8.14
N ARG A 87 12.16 -10.77 -7.47
CA ARG A 87 11.66 -9.66 -6.66
C ARG A 87 11.05 -8.55 -7.51
N LYS A 88 11.34 -8.59 -8.81
CA LYS A 88 10.80 -7.63 -9.77
C LYS A 88 9.47 -8.06 -10.37
N HIS A 89 8.91 -9.15 -9.88
CA HIS A 89 7.60 -9.60 -10.33
C HIS A 89 6.57 -8.47 -10.14
N PRO A 90 5.75 -8.17 -11.15
CA PRO A 90 4.84 -7.01 -11.09
C PRO A 90 3.92 -7.00 -9.87
N VAL A 91 3.43 -8.16 -9.46
CA VAL A 91 2.55 -8.26 -8.30
C VAL A 91 3.30 -7.87 -7.02
N ARG A 92 4.50 -8.40 -6.84
CA ARG A 92 5.33 -8.07 -5.66
C ARG A 92 5.69 -6.59 -5.66
N ARG A 93 6.04 -6.05 -6.82
CA ARG A 93 6.37 -4.63 -6.94
C ARG A 93 5.18 -3.75 -6.60
N PHE A 94 4.00 -4.11 -7.06
CA PHE A 94 2.79 -3.36 -6.79
C PHE A 94 2.49 -3.31 -5.29
N VAL A 95 2.45 -4.47 -4.65
CA VAL A 95 2.15 -4.58 -3.21
C VAL A 95 3.21 -3.86 -2.38
N ASN A 96 4.48 -4.08 -2.69
CA ASN A 96 5.57 -3.44 -1.95
C ASN A 96 5.57 -1.92 -2.14
N ARG A 97 5.22 -1.45 -3.33
CA ARG A 97 5.16 -0.02 -3.60
C ARG A 97 4.05 0.65 -2.81
N ILE A 98 2.87 0.03 -2.77
CA ILE A 98 1.77 0.56 -1.95
C ILE A 98 2.19 0.62 -0.48
N ALA A 99 2.80 -0.42 0.03
CA ALA A 99 3.24 -0.47 1.42
C ALA A 99 4.28 0.60 1.72
N SER A 100 5.23 0.78 0.81
CA SER A 100 6.28 1.80 0.95
C SER A 100 5.68 3.21 0.95
N LEU A 101 4.80 3.49 0.01
CA LEU A 101 4.16 4.80 -0.09
C LEU A 101 3.22 5.07 1.06
N ALA A 102 2.62 4.03 1.63
CA ALA A 102 1.75 4.17 2.79
C ALA A 102 2.48 4.78 3.98
N CYS A 103 3.76 4.56 4.08
CA CYS A 103 4.59 5.10 5.17
C CYS A 103 5.04 6.53 4.91
N ALA A 104 4.76 7.08 3.73
CA ALA A 104 5.26 8.38 3.33
C ALA A 104 4.31 9.54 3.67
N PHE A 105 3.08 9.23 4.07
CA PHE A 105 2.09 10.26 4.40
C PHE A 105 1.80 10.25 5.90
N ASP A 106 1.68 11.44 6.46
CA ASP A 106 1.41 11.60 7.88
C ASP A 106 -0.09 11.54 8.21
N ASP A 107 -0.92 11.92 7.25
CA ASP A 107 -2.35 12.05 7.46
C ASP A 107 -3.10 11.51 6.24
N PHE A 108 -4.03 10.60 6.50
CA PHE A 108 -4.88 10.00 5.47
C PHE A 108 -6.32 10.49 5.51
N ASP A 109 -6.62 11.41 6.42
CA ASP A 109 -7.96 11.97 6.54
C ASP A 109 -8.13 13.25 5.74
N ALA A 110 -7.03 13.87 5.32
CA ALA A 110 -7.05 15.10 4.55
C ALA A 110 -5.82 15.20 3.67
N GLY A 111 -5.89 16.08 2.67
CA GLY A 111 -4.76 16.44 1.84
C GLY A 111 -4.24 15.32 0.94
N PRO A 112 -2.92 15.34 0.66
CA PRO A 112 -2.32 14.37 -0.26
C PRO A 112 -2.50 12.92 0.16
N GLY A 113 -2.45 12.63 1.46
CA GLY A 113 -2.65 11.28 1.98
C GLY A 113 -4.04 10.76 1.70
N GLN A 114 -5.05 11.60 1.88
CA GLN A 114 -6.43 11.25 1.57
C GLN A 114 -6.59 10.92 0.08
N GLN A 115 -5.99 11.74 -0.77
CA GLN A 115 -6.04 11.53 -2.22
C GLN A 115 -5.34 10.23 -2.61
N PHE A 116 -4.21 9.95 -1.99
CA PHE A 116 -3.48 8.72 -2.22
C PHE A 116 -4.31 7.49 -1.77
N LEU A 117 -4.91 7.55 -0.59
CA LEU A 117 -5.76 6.48 -0.10
C LEU A 117 -6.94 6.22 -1.04
N ALA A 118 -7.58 7.28 -1.50
CA ALA A 118 -8.69 7.17 -2.44
C ALA A 118 -8.25 6.49 -3.75
N ARG A 119 -7.08 6.85 -4.23
CA ARG A 119 -6.53 6.25 -5.46
C ARG A 119 -6.21 4.78 -5.27
N VAL A 120 -5.59 4.43 -4.15
CA VAL A 120 -5.27 3.04 -3.84
C VAL A 120 -6.56 2.21 -3.72
N ARG A 121 -7.56 2.75 -3.03
CA ARG A 121 -8.86 2.08 -2.90
C ARG A 121 -9.48 1.79 -4.26
N GLU A 122 -9.41 2.76 -5.15
CA GLU A 122 -9.94 2.62 -6.51
C GLU A 122 -9.19 1.53 -7.28
N LEU A 123 -7.86 1.54 -7.24
CA LEU A 123 -7.05 0.55 -7.93
C LEU A 123 -7.28 -0.87 -7.38
N VAL A 124 -7.38 -1.00 -6.07
CA VAL A 124 -7.66 -2.28 -5.42
C VAL A 124 -9.04 -2.79 -5.80
N GLN A 125 -10.02 -1.92 -5.82
CA GLN A 125 -11.38 -2.30 -6.21
C GLN A 125 -11.42 -2.78 -7.65
N GLU A 126 -10.73 -2.09 -8.55
CA GLU A 126 -10.65 -2.48 -9.95
C GLU A 126 -9.98 -3.85 -10.13
N ILE A 127 -8.95 -4.12 -9.35
CA ILE A 127 -8.30 -5.43 -9.38
C ILE A 127 -9.27 -6.52 -8.93
N ILE A 128 -9.97 -6.31 -7.83
CA ILE A 128 -10.87 -7.30 -7.25
C ILE A 128 -12.04 -7.59 -8.20
N GLU A 129 -12.55 -6.57 -8.87
CA GLU A 129 -13.70 -6.71 -9.77
C GLU A 129 -13.32 -7.18 -11.17
N GLY A 130 -12.03 -7.13 -11.52
CA GLY A 130 -11.54 -7.47 -12.84
C GLY A 130 -10.83 -8.80 -12.90
N ASP A 131 -9.93 -8.91 -13.86
CA ASP A 131 -9.12 -10.13 -14.09
C ASP A 131 -7.90 -10.13 -13.17
N PHE A 132 -8.15 -10.30 -11.88
CA PHE A 132 -7.12 -10.18 -10.86
C PHE A 132 -6.09 -11.31 -10.86
N ASP A 133 -6.27 -12.31 -11.70
CA ASP A 133 -5.31 -13.40 -11.87
C ASP A 133 -4.33 -13.15 -13.02
N GLN A 134 -4.45 -12.01 -13.70
CA GLN A 134 -3.55 -11.63 -14.78
C GLN A 134 -2.41 -10.75 -14.25
N VAL A 135 -1.17 -11.17 -14.48
CA VAL A 135 0.01 -10.42 -14.02
C VAL A 135 0.04 -9.02 -14.62
N GLU A 136 -0.37 -8.88 -15.87
CA GLU A 136 -0.37 -7.61 -16.60
C GLU A 136 -1.24 -6.56 -15.95
N VAL A 137 -2.31 -6.98 -15.28
CA VAL A 137 -3.19 -6.05 -14.57
C VAL A 137 -2.42 -5.32 -13.48
N TYR A 138 -1.58 -6.03 -12.73
CA TYR A 138 -0.79 -5.44 -11.67
C TYR A 138 0.28 -4.51 -12.20
N ALA A 139 0.90 -4.87 -13.32
CA ALA A 139 1.88 -3.99 -13.97
C ALA A 139 1.23 -2.69 -14.42
N ALA A 140 0.03 -2.78 -15.01
CA ALA A 140 -0.71 -1.60 -15.44
C ALA A 140 -1.13 -0.73 -14.25
N LYS A 141 -1.58 -1.36 -13.16
CA LYS A 141 -1.98 -0.62 -11.96
C LYS A 141 -0.78 0.04 -11.29
N LEU A 142 0.37 -0.59 -11.31
CA LEU A 142 1.60 0.00 -10.80
C LEU A 142 1.96 1.25 -11.60
N THR A 143 1.86 1.19 -12.92
CA THR A 143 2.11 2.35 -13.79
C THR A 143 1.18 3.52 -13.44
N LEU A 144 -0.11 3.23 -13.23
CA LEU A 144 -1.08 4.24 -12.84
C LEU A 144 -0.76 4.84 -11.49
N LEU A 145 -0.34 4.02 -10.54
CA LEU A 145 0.03 4.47 -9.21
C LEU A 145 1.24 5.40 -9.26
N GLU A 146 2.27 5.02 -10.00
CA GLU A 146 3.47 5.85 -10.14
C GLU A 146 3.17 7.18 -10.82
N ALA A 147 2.32 7.16 -11.84
CA ALA A 147 1.90 8.39 -12.51
C ALA A 147 1.15 9.31 -11.55
N PHE A 148 0.30 8.74 -10.71
CA PHE A 148 -0.44 9.53 -9.72
C PHE A 148 0.50 10.18 -8.70
N VAL A 149 1.46 9.41 -8.19
CA VAL A 149 2.43 9.92 -7.22
C VAL A 149 3.28 11.02 -7.84
N GLU A 150 3.73 10.83 -9.06
CA GLU A 150 4.50 11.84 -9.78
C GLU A 150 3.70 13.12 -9.96
N GLN A 151 2.43 12.99 -10.32
CA GLN A 151 1.53 14.13 -10.46
C GLN A 151 1.34 14.89 -9.16
N GLN A 152 1.20 14.18 -8.06
CA GLN A 152 1.11 14.81 -6.74
C GLN A 152 2.38 15.56 -6.39
N ASN A 153 3.53 14.98 -6.69
CA ASN A 153 4.82 15.61 -6.43
C ASN A 153 5.01 16.87 -7.27
N GLU A 154 4.59 16.84 -8.53
CA GLU A 154 4.65 18.02 -9.39
C GLU A 154 3.77 19.15 -8.87
N ARG A 155 2.56 18.83 -8.45
CA ARG A 155 1.65 19.82 -7.87
C ARG A 155 2.21 20.41 -6.59
N ASP A 156 2.82 19.60 -5.76
CA ASP A 156 3.41 20.04 -4.52
C ASP A 156 4.58 20.98 -4.78
N VAL A 157 5.46 20.62 -5.69
CA VAL A 157 6.59 21.45 -6.09
C VAL A 157 6.12 22.76 -6.69
N GLN A 158 5.12 22.73 -7.56
CA GLN A 158 4.56 23.92 -8.17
C GLN A 158 3.92 24.83 -7.14
N SER A 159 3.16 24.27 -6.22
CA SER A 159 2.54 25.04 -5.14
C SER A 159 3.57 25.73 -4.26
N HIS A 160 4.64 25.03 -3.91
CA HIS A 160 5.74 25.62 -3.15
C HIS A 160 6.47 26.68 -3.95
N GLY A 161 6.66 26.47 -5.24
CA GLY A 161 7.27 27.43 -6.13
C GLY A 161 6.46 28.73 -6.24
N GLU A 162 5.15 28.60 -6.37
CA GLU A 162 4.26 29.74 -6.42
C GLU A 162 4.27 30.53 -5.12
N ALA A 163 4.21 29.81 -3.99
CA ALA A 163 4.26 30.46 -2.68
C ALA A 163 5.58 31.20 -2.48
N ALA A 164 6.69 30.60 -2.87
CA ALA A 164 7.99 31.23 -2.81
C ALA A 164 8.06 32.48 -3.70
N SER A 165 7.49 32.39 -4.89
CA SER A 165 7.44 33.51 -5.83
C SER A 165 6.63 34.67 -5.27
N LEU A 166 5.51 34.41 -4.63
CA LEU A 166 4.68 35.43 -4.01
C LEU A 166 5.39 36.16 -2.89
N LEU A 167 6.20 35.45 -2.13
CA LEU A 167 6.91 36.04 -1.01
C LEU A 167 8.22 36.71 -1.41
N GLU A 168 8.73 36.39 -2.59
CA GLU A 168 10.06 36.82 -3.01
C GLU A 168 10.25 38.31 -3.02
N GLY A 169 9.28 39.04 -3.53
CA GLY A 169 9.38 40.49 -3.63
C GLY A 169 9.11 41.22 -2.34
N LYS A 170 8.63 40.55 -1.33
CA LYS A 170 8.24 41.21 -0.09
C LYS A 170 9.27 41.08 1.00
N GLU A 171 9.78 39.89 1.20
CA GLU A 171 10.48 39.53 2.44
C GLU A 171 11.71 38.70 2.18
N SER A 172 12.68 39.24 1.50
CA SER A 172 13.97 38.56 1.29
C SER A 172 14.56 38.11 2.59
N GLU A 173 14.52 39.01 3.57
CA GLU A 173 15.08 38.75 4.88
C GLU A 173 14.35 37.61 5.59
N LEU A 174 13.03 37.64 5.53
CA LEU A 174 12.22 36.60 6.12
C LEU A 174 12.48 35.25 5.45
N ARG A 175 12.66 35.26 4.16
CA ARG A 175 12.96 34.05 3.41
C ARG A 175 14.29 33.44 3.83
N VAL A 176 15.29 34.28 4.06
CA VAL A 176 16.59 33.83 4.56
C VAL A 176 16.44 33.22 5.94
N GLN A 177 15.66 33.83 6.82
CA GLN A 177 15.39 33.30 8.14
C GLN A 177 14.71 31.95 8.07
N GLN A 178 13.75 31.79 7.20
CA GLN A 178 13.04 30.52 7.04
C GLN A 178 13.98 29.42 6.61
N ARG A 179 14.86 29.67 5.67
CA ARG A 179 15.86 28.68 5.27
C ARG A 179 16.76 28.31 6.41
N TYR A 180 17.19 29.28 7.17
CA TYR A 180 18.07 29.07 8.30
C TYR A 180 17.40 28.18 9.34
N MET A 181 16.16 28.47 9.68
CA MET A 181 15.39 27.68 10.62
C MET A 181 15.17 26.26 10.10
N HIS A 182 14.91 26.10 8.83
CA HIS A 182 14.75 24.80 8.21
C HIS A 182 16.02 23.96 8.36
N GLN A 183 17.18 24.56 8.13
CA GLN A 183 18.46 23.87 8.32
C GLN A 183 18.69 23.45 9.76
N LEU A 184 18.26 24.26 10.71
CA LEU A 184 18.37 23.92 12.12
C LEU A 184 17.47 22.78 12.55
N GLN A 185 16.34 22.60 11.87
CA GLN A 185 15.39 21.53 12.16
C GLN A 185 15.85 20.18 11.60
N THR A 186 16.70 20.19 10.62
CA THR A 186 17.25 18.97 10.06
C THR A 186 18.51 18.55 10.76
#